data_84b0aa36269a59147145c843b83120c7
#
_entry.id   84b0aa36269a59147145c843b83120c7
#
_cell.length_a   1.000
_cell.length_b   1.000
_cell.length_c   1.000
_cell.angle_alpha   90.00
_cell.angle_beta   90.00
_cell.angle_gamma   90.00
#
_symmetry.space_group_name_H-M   'P 1'
#
loop_
_entity.id
_entity.type
_entity.pdbx_description
1 polymer ?
#
loop_
_entity_poly.entity_id
_entity_poly.type
_entity_poly.pdbx_seq_one_letter_code
_entity_poly.pdbx_strand_id
1 'polypeptide(L)'
;MDLSSRQPSTMPKERRGRPRKLNARLERKLRRSIQILREREGNFTIKRLMDNACISTEDISESTISRFLKGQGYYYLQARKKGLLKKIDLKKRRIFARKMKNEYPPHVWTHDIAFYLDGTAFAYKRNPLDQALAPKARVWRKRSEGLASGCTAKGRKTGTGGRMVKLMVAISFGKGVVICKTYEKLDGRYFAGFIDENFESMFAVADKGALRLWVQDGDPSQNSAMARAAMVRANCQLLKIPARSPDLNPIENIFKLVSDALRKQAITSRITTETYEQFKARVISTIKSIPIEVINRTIASMANRVDEVIKRKGERLRY
;
A
#
# COMPACT_ATOMS: atom_id res chain seq x y z
N MET A 1 -11.01 32.03 72.10
CA MET A 1 -10.21 30.79 71.79
C MET A 1 -10.05 30.76 70.29
N ASP A 2 -8.87 31.11 69.88
CA ASP A 2 -8.52 31.36 68.46
C ASP A 2 -7.98 30.07 67.84
N LEU A 3 -8.68 29.51 66.85
CA LEU A 3 -8.22 28.32 66.13
C LEU A 3 -7.69 28.75 64.78
N SER A 4 -6.38 29.12 64.76
CA SER A 4 -5.67 29.45 63.55
C SER A 4 -5.61 28.27 62.60
N SER A 5 -6.24 28.38 61.44
CA SER A 5 -6.17 27.46 60.31
C SER A 5 -4.79 27.56 59.64
N ARG A 6 -3.96 26.53 59.88
CA ARG A 6 -2.70 26.34 59.09
C ARG A 6 -3.06 25.82 57.73
N GLN A 7 -2.88 26.65 56.67
CA GLN A 7 -2.84 26.20 55.29
C GLN A 7 -1.56 25.35 55.06
N PRO A 8 -1.66 24.18 54.39
CA PRO A 8 -0.49 23.42 53.99
C PRO A 8 0.24 24.15 52.84
N SER A 9 1.47 24.57 53.08
CA SER A 9 2.36 25.11 52.04
C SER A 9 2.72 23.99 51.08
N THR A 10 2.18 24.02 49.84
CA THR A 10 2.59 23.15 48.74
C THR A 10 3.93 23.66 48.18
N MET A 11 5.04 23.24 48.81
CA MET A 11 6.36 23.38 48.20
C MET A 11 6.39 22.59 46.88
N PRO A 12 6.91 23.17 45.78
CA PRO A 12 7.07 22.45 44.53
C PRO A 12 8.07 21.30 44.79
N LYS A 13 7.65 20.05 44.50
CA LYS A 13 8.55 18.90 44.60
C LYS A 13 9.76 19.14 43.70
N GLU A 14 10.94 19.34 44.29
CA GLU A 14 12.20 19.39 43.57
C GLU A 14 12.34 18.11 42.72
N ARG A 15 12.40 18.26 41.42
CA ARG A 15 12.65 17.16 40.51
C ARG A 15 14.13 16.76 40.65
N ARG A 16 14.41 15.79 41.52
CA ARG A 16 15.71 15.14 41.59
C ARG A 16 15.99 14.41 40.29
N GLY A 17 17.02 14.81 39.56
CA GLY A 17 17.43 14.16 38.31
C GLY A 17 18.45 15.03 37.53
N ARG A 18 19.23 14.37 36.67
CA ARG A 18 20.21 15.07 35.80
C ARG A 18 19.48 16.12 34.94
N PRO A 19 19.98 17.37 34.87
CA PRO A 19 19.39 18.40 34.01
C PRO A 19 19.21 17.93 32.57
N ARG A 20 18.07 18.31 31.97
CA ARG A 20 17.81 17.96 30.55
C ARG A 20 18.79 18.73 29.64
N LYS A 21 19.55 18.00 28.81
CA LYS A 21 20.45 18.61 27.80
C LYS A 21 19.67 19.49 26.79
N LEU A 22 18.39 19.18 26.50
CA LEU A 22 17.51 19.99 25.66
C LEU A 22 16.73 20.99 26.53
N ASN A 23 17.11 22.25 26.43
CA ASN A 23 16.36 23.36 27.03
C ASN A 23 15.26 23.86 26.09
N ALA A 24 14.36 24.71 26.59
CA ALA A 24 13.22 25.23 25.84
C ALA A 24 13.61 25.99 24.55
N ARG A 25 14.78 26.66 24.55
CA ARG A 25 15.31 27.40 23.38
C ARG A 25 15.71 26.42 22.28
N LEU A 26 16.43 25.37 22.60
CA LEU A 26 16.84 24.32 21.64
C LEU A 26 15.66 23.54 21.12
N GLU A 27 14.67 23.20 21.96
CA GLU A 27 13.43 22.57 21.51
C GLU A 27 12.68 23.42 20.50
N ARG A 28 12.54 24.73 20.72
CA ARG A 28 11.92 25.64 19.74
C ARG A 28 12.68 25.68 18.43
N LYS A 29 14.01 25.71 18.49
CA LYS A 29 14.89 25.69 17.32
C LYS A 29 14.72 24.40 16.51
N LEU A 30 14.67 23.26 17.17
CA LEU A 30 14.42 21.96 16.53
C LEU A 30 13.03 21.90 15.86
N ARG A 31 11.97 22.37 16.54
CA ARG A 31 10.61 22.42 15.95
C ARG A 31 10.57 23.29 14.69
N ARG A 32 11.20 24.45 14.69
CA ARG A 32 11.31 25.33 13.53
C ARG A 32 12.09 24.66 12.39
N SER A 33 13.19 23.99 12.70
CA SER A 33 14.00 23.27 11.73
C SER A 33 13.23 22.11 11.09
N ILE A 34 12.44 21.37 11.88
CA ILE A 34 11.54 20.31 11.36
C ILE A 34 10.57 20.91 10.32
N GLN A 35 9.94 22.03 10.64
CA GLN A 35 9.01 22.69 9.72
C GLN A 35 9.70 23.08 8.42
N ILE A 36 10.84 23.80 8.50
CA ILE A 36 11.60 24.25 7.34
C ILE A 36 12.02 23.07 6.44
N LEU A 37 12.58 22.00 7.03
CA LEU A 37 13.03 20.83 6.27
C LEU A 37 11.85 20.10 5.63
N ARG A 38 10.70 20.06 6.28
CA ARG A 38 9.49 19.45 5.71
C ARG A 38 8.92 20.25 4.56
N GLU A 39 8.92 21.56 4.63
CA GLU A 39 8.46 22.43 3.55
C GLU A 39 9.39 22.35 2.34
N ARG A 40 10.70 22.36 2.56
CA ARG A 40 11.71 22.36 1.48
C ARG A 40 11.99 20.97 0.88
N GLU A 41 12.18 19.98 1.75
CA GLU A 41 12.70 18.64 1.36
C GLU A 41 11.65 17.53 1.52
N GLY A 42 10.52 17.82 2.16
CA GLY A 42 9.42 16.87 2.44
C GLY A 42 9.70 15.91 3.59
N ASN A 43 10.95 15.61 3.91
CA ASN A 43 11.38 14.81 5.07
C ASN A 43 12.75 15.25 5.57
N PHE A 44 13.23 14.62 6.66
CA PHE A 44 14.52 14.92 7.25
C PHE A 44 15.18 13.67 7.87
N THR A 45 16.49 13.69 8.02
CA THR A 45 17.27 12.78 8.89
C THR A 45 17.64 13.50 10.17
N ILE A 46 18.04 12.76 11.22
CA ILE A 46 18.50 13.39 12.48
C ILE A 46 19.69 14.29 12.21
N LYS A 47 20.69 13.81 11.47
CA LYS A 47 21.87 14.59 11.10
C LYS A 47 21.48 15.91 10.42
N ARG A 48 20.65 15.86 9.38
CA ARG A 48 20.18 17.05 8.66
C ARG A 48 19.40 18.02 9.56
N LEU A 49 18.63 17.48 10.51
CA LEU A 49 17.90 18.28 11.50
C LEU A 49 18.85 19.00 12.46
N MET A 50 19.87 18.31 12.93
CA MET A 50 20.91 18.89 13.80
C MET A 50 21.70 19.98 13.07
N ASP A 51 22.14 19.70 11.83
CA ASP A 51 22.83 20.67 10.98
C ASP A 51 22.01 21.93 10.78
N ASN A 52 20.74 21.79 10.39
CA ASN A 52 19.82 22.94 10.17
C ASN A 52 19.54 23.71 11.48
N ALA A 53 19.54 23.02 12.61
CA ALA A 53 19.39 23.62 13.93
C ALA A 53 20.73 24.13 14.50
N CYS A 54 21.86 24.00 13.81
CA CYS A 54 23.21 24.30 14.30
C CYS A 54 23.47 23.69 15.70
N ILE A 55 23.25 22.39 15.83
CA ILE A 55 23.48 21.62 17.05
C ILE A 55 24.59 20.61 16.76
N SER A 56 25.67 20.64 17.55
CA SER A 56 26.77 19.67 17.46
C SER A 56 26.37 18.32 18.07
N THR A 57 26.91 17.24 17.52
CA THR A 57 26.79 15.90 18.09
C THR A 57 27.57 15.76 19.41
N GLU A 58 28.56 16.60 19.64
CA GLU A 58 29.33 16.69 20.91
C GLU A 58 28.46 17.22 22.05
N ASP A 59 27.62 18.21 21.78
CA ASP A 59 26.71 18.80 22.75
C ASP A 59 25.51 17.90 23.04
N ILE A 60 24.89 17.39 21.99
CA ILE A 60 23.64 16.63 22.07
C ILE A 60 23.71 15.41 21.15
N SER A 61 23.62 14.21 21.73
CA SER A 61 23.65 12.96 20.97
C SER A 61 22.38 12.78 20.09
N GLU A 62 22.53 12.08 18.96
CA GLU A 62 21.41 11.71 18.08
C GLU A 62 20.30 10.95 18.82
N SER A 63 20.65 10.15 19.83
CA SER A 63 19.70 9.42 20.68
C SER A 63 18.80 10.37 21.49
N THR A 64 19.32 11.52 21.91
CA THR A 64 18.55 12.57 22.61
C THR A 64 17.59 13.25 21.64
N ILE A 65 18.03 13.56 20.41
CA ILE A 65 17.17 14.08 19.36
C ILE A 65 16.09 13.06 18.97
N SER A 66 16.43 11.77 18.86
CA SER A 66 15.48 10.69 18.61
C SER A 66 14.38 10.62 19.68
N ARG A 67 14.75 10.74 20.97
CA ARG A 67 13.79 10.80 22.09
C ARG A 67 12.89 12.04 22.01
N PHE A 68 13.47 13.19 21.71
CA PHE A 68 12.71 14.43 21.48
C PHE A 68 11.69 14.25 20.34
N LEU A 69 12.11 13.72 19.19
CA LEU A 69 11.22 13.46 18.06
C LEU A 69 10.07 12.53 18.43
N LYS A 70 10.34 11.45 19.17
CA LYS A 70 9.28 10.54 19.67
C LYS A 70 8.31 11.25 20.60
N GLY A 71 8.79 12.13 21.49
CA GLY A 71 7.96 12.97 22.34
C GLY A 71 7.09 13.97 21.55
N GLN A 72 7.52 14.39 20.35
CA GLN A 72 6.73 15.20 19.42
C GLN A 72 5.80 14.36 18.50
N GLY A 73 5.69 13.04 18.72
CA GLY A 73 4.87 12.13 17.94
C GLY A 73 5.48 11.70 16.60
N TYR A 74 6.77 11.97 16.36
CA TYR A 74 7.47 11.48 15.18
C TYR A 74 8.10 10.12 15.46
N TYR A 75 7.96 9.22 14.50
CA TYR A 75 8.52 7.88 14.54
C TYR A 75 9.31 7.59 13.26
N TYR A 76 10.40 6.84 13.38
CA TYR A 76 11.19 6.40 12.22
C TYR A 76 10.53 5.19 11.59
N LEU A 77 9.60 5.45 10.66
CA LEU A 77 8.72 4.46 10.06
C LEU A 77 9.10 4.18 8.60
N GLN A 78 8.78 2.98 8.14
CA GLN A 78 8.97 2.64 6.74
C GLN A 78 8.23 3.61 5.82
N ALA A 79 8.94 4.15 4.83
CA ALA A 79 8.36 4.98 3.79
C ALA A 79 7.39 4.16 2.92
N ARG A 80 6.20 4.69 2.68
CA ARG A 80 5.19 4.02 1.85
C ARG A 80 5.46 4.30 0.37
N LYS A 81 5.23 3.29 -0.50
CA LYS A 81 5.40 3.38 -1.94
C LYS A 81 4.11 3.76 -2.70
N LYS A 82 3.13 4.35 -2.05
CA LYS A 82 1.84 4.69 -2.68
C LYS A 82 1.89 6.11 -3.25
N GLY A 83 1.47 6.26 -4.51
CA GLY A 83 1.34 7.56 -5.17
C GLY A 83 0.34 8.48 -4.46
N LEU A 84 0.55 9.78 -4.55
CA LEU A 84 -0.37 10.78 -3.99
C LEU A 84 -1.66 10.85 -4.80
N LEU A 85 -2.79 11.00 -4.11
CA LEU A 85 -4.08 11.30 -4.73
C LEU A 85 -4.20 12.81 -4.96
N LYS A 86 -4.58 13.19 -6.17
CA LYS A 86 -4.95 14.58 -6.51
C LYS A 86 -6.41 14.86 -6.11
N LYS A 87 -6.79 16.12 -5.99
CA LYS A 87 -8.19 16.50 -5.69
C LYS A 87 -9.21 15.86 -6.64
N ILE A 88 -8.85 15.75 -7.92
CA ILE A 88 -9.69 15.08 -8.93
C ILE A 88 -9.85 13.58 -8.65
N ASP A 89 -8.81 12.90 -8.18
CA ASP A 89 -8.87 11.49 -7.83
C ASP A 89 -9.81 11.28 -6.64
N LEU A 90 -9.74 12.15 -5.61
CA LEU A 90 -10.65 12.11 -4.46
C LEU A 90 -12.12 12.26 -4.88
N LYS A 91 -12.39 13.18 -5.83
CA LYS A 91 -13.74 13.38 -6.38
C LYS A 91 -14.22 12.12 -7.12
N LYS A 92 -13.40 11.57 -8.03
CA LYS A 92 -13.73 10.35 -8.80
C LYS A 92 -13.99 9.16 -7.91
N ARG A 93 -13.18 8.97 -6.87
CA ARG A 93 -13.35 7.89 -5.89
C ARG A 93 -14.66 8.01 -5.11
N ARG A 94 -15.05 9.23 -4.69
CA ARG A 94 -16.34 9.45 -4.01
C ARG A 94 -17.53 9.19 -4.93
N ILE A 95 -17.45 9.65 -6.20
CA ILE A 95 -18.49 9.39 -7.19
C ILE A 95 -18.67 7.90 -7.39
N PHE A 96 -17.57 7.17 -7.61
CA PHE A 96 -17.59 5.71 -7.73
C PHE A 96 -18.22 5.04 -6.51
N ALA A 97 -17.76 5.40 -5.30
CA ALA A 97 -18.27 4.78 -4.08
C ALA A 97 -19.76 5.05 -3.86
N ARG A 98 -20.25 6.26 -4.15
CA ARG A 98 -21.67 6.60 -4.10
C ARG A 98 -22.48 5.82 -5.13
N LYS A 99 -21.97 5.73 -6.37
CA LYS A 99 -22.57 4.94 -7.43
C LYS A 99 -22.74 3.48 -6.98
N MET A 100 -21.65 2.85 -6.50
CA MET A 100 -21.69 1.47 -6.02
C MET A 100 -22.69 1.26 -4.88
N LYS A 101 -22.78 2.23 -3.95
CA LYS A 101 -23.72 2.13 -2.83
C LYS A 101 -25.18 2.30 -3.24
N ASN A 102 -25.46 3.13 -4.24
CA ASN A 102 -26.84 3.47 -4.63
C ASN A 102 -27.40 2.53 -5.70
N GLU A 103 -26.57 2.06 -6.62
CA GLU A 103 -26.98 1.28 -7.78
C GLU A 103 -26.82 -0.23 -7.61
N TYR A 104 -26.00 -0.67 -6.63
CA TYR A 104 -25.69 -2.08 -6.44
C TYR A 104 -25.93 -2.51 -4.99
N PRO A 105 -26.51 -3.69 -4.76
CA PRO A 105 -26.64 -4.25 -3.43
C PRO A 105 -25.27 -4.62 -2.84
N PRO A 106 -25.11 -4.64 -1.51
CA PRO A 106 -23.82 -4.97 -0.87
C PRO A 106 -23.23 -6.33 -1.27
N HIS A 107 -24.07 -7.28 -1.66
CA HIS A 107 -23.64 -8.61 -2.08
C HIS A 107 -23.09 -8.67 -3.52
N VAL A 108 -23.19 -7.60 -4.32
CA VAL A 108 -22.64 -7.55 -5.68
C VAL A 108 -21.19 -8.01 -5.74
N TRP A 109 -20.39 -7.62 -4.74
CA TRP A 109 -18.97 -7.93 -4.67
C TRP A 109 -18.67 -9.43 -4.55
N THR A 110 -19.57 -10.19 -3.94
CA THR A 110 -19.38 -11.62 -3.66
C THR A 110 -20.22 -12.52 -4.55
N HIS A 111 -21.38 -12.05 -5.06
CA HIS A 111 -22.32 -12.88 -5.81
C HIS A 111 -22.36 -12.57 -7.29
N ASP A 112 -22.32 -11.29 -7.70
CA ASP A 112 -22.53 -10.91 -9.09
C ASP A 112 -21.22 -10.72 -9.86
N ILE A 113 -20.16 -10.21 -9.19
CA ILE A 113 -18.85 -10.08 -9.81
C ILE A 113 -18.21 -11.44 -9.96
N ALA A 114 -17.99 -11.87 -11.20
CA ALA A 114 -17.40 -13.15 -11.52
C ALA A 114 -15.93 -13.22 -11.04
N PHE A 115 -15.12 -12.22 -11.37
CA PHE A 115 -13.73 -12.19 -10.97
C PHE A 115 -13.14 -10.77 -10.92
N TYR A 116 -12.04 -10.65 -10.19
CA TYR A 116 -11.19 -9.46 -10.09
C TYR A 116 -9.88 -9.77 -10.80
N LEU A 117 -9.60 -9.06 -11.89
CA LEU A 117 -8.44 -9.30 -12.76
C LEU A 117 -7.45 -8.16 -12.64
N ASP A 118 -6.16 -8.49 -12.55
CA ASP A 118 -5.09 -7.48 -12.60
C ASP A 118 -3.77 -8.08 -13.04
N GLY A 119 -2.90 -7.21 -13.60
CA GLY A 119 -1.54 -7.53 -13.95
C GLY A 119 -0.57 -7.22 -12.80
N THR A 120 0.30 -8.16 -12.48
CA THR A 120 1.33 -7.95 -11.45
C THR A 120 2.72 -8.33 -11.95
N ALA A 121 3.76 -7.80 -11.28
CA ALA A 121 5.13 -8.12 -11.62
C ALA A 121 6.00 -8.28 -10.37
N PHE A 122 6.70 -9.40 -10.28
CA PHE A 122 7.62 -9.72 -9.20
C PHE A 122 9.06 -9.64 -9.69
N ALA A 123 9.87 -8.82 -9.02
CA ALA A 123 11.26 -8.62 -9.41
C ALA A 123 12.11 -9.85 -9.03
N TYR A 124 12.73 -10.46 -10.03
CA TYR A 124 13.70 -11.53 -9.82
C TYR A 124 15.01 -10.98 -9.26
N LYS A 125 15.56 -11.70 -8.32
CA LYS A 125 16.91 -11.52 -7.79
C LYS A 125 17.57 -12.89 -7.60
N ARG A 126 18.84 -13.02 -8.04
CA ARG A 126 19.58 -14.25 -7.90
C ARG A 126 19.74 -14.69 -6.45
N ASN A 127 19.84 -13.73 -5.52
CA ASN A 127 19.86 -13.99 -4.08
C ASN A 127 18.59 -13.39 -3.43
N PRO A 128 17.52 -14.17 -3.24
CA PRO A 128 16.28 -13.73 -2.59
C PRO A 128 16.45 -13.39 -1.11
N LEU A 129 17.37 -14.07 -0.41
CA LEU A 129 17.63 -13.82 1.01
C LEU A 129 18.16 -12.41 1.24
N ASP A 130 19.16 -11.96 0.48
CA ASP A 130 19.69 -10.62 0.56
C ASP A 130 18.61 -9.58 0.25
N GLN A 131 17.77 -9.84 -0.76
CA GLN A 131 16.64 -8.97 -1.08
C GLN A 131 15.63 -8.90 0.09
N ALA A 132 15.37 -10.03 0.73
CA ALA A 132 14.42 -10.12 1.84
C ALA A 132 14.95 -9.40 3.10
N LEU A 133 16.25 -9.46 3.34
CA LEU A 133 16.92 -8.81 4.47
C LEU A 133 17.29 -7.35 4.21
N ALA A 134 17.31 -6.92 2.94
CA ALA A 134 17.70 -5.55 2.58
C ALA A 134 16.89 -4.49 3.36
N PRO A 135 17.57 -3.47 3.90
CA PRO A 135 16.92 -2.44 4.69
C PRO A 135 15.89 -1.67 3.84
N LYS A 136 14.70 -1.50 4.38
CA LYS A 136 13.64 -0.73 3.73
C LYS A 136 13.83 0.76 4.04
N ALA A 137 13.62 1.61 3.04
CA ALA A 137 13.66 3.06 3.23
C ALA A 137 12.71 3.49 4.37
N ARG A 138 13.25 4.27 5.31
CA ARG A 138 12.50 4.80 6.46
C ARG A 138 12.56 6.32 6.47
N VAL A 139 11.54 6.94 7.05
CA VAL A 139 11.42 8.38 7.21
C VAL A 139 10.86 8.73 8.58
N TRP A 140 11.27 9.87 9.12
CA TRP A 140 10.67 10.43 10.33
C TRP A 140 9.32 11.06 9.98
N ARG A 141 8.24 10.51 10.52
CA ARG A 141 6.88 11.01 10.30
C ARG A 141 5.94 10.66 11.45
N LYS A 142 4.87 11.41 11.58
CA LYS A 142 3.76 11.04 12.46
C LYS A 142 3.01 9.82 11.87
N ARG A 143 2.31 9.07 12.71
CA ARG A 143 1.54 7.90 12.25
C ARG A 143 0.44 8.27 11.25
N SER A 144 -0.17 9.46 11.41
CA SER A 144 -1.19 10.01 10.50
C SER A 144 -0.65 10.43 9.13
N GLU A 145 0.65 10.73 9.01
CA GLU A 145 1.27 11.33 7.81
C GLU A 145 1.80 10.29 6.80
N GLY A 146 1.37 9.04 6.90
CA GLY A 146 1.94 7.95 6.08
C GLY A 146 1.84 8.13 4.57
N LEU A 147 0.98 9.00 4.08
CA LEU A 147 0.79 9.32 2.67
C LEU A 147 1.08 10.80 2.34
N ALA A 148 1.58 11.57 3.30
CA ALA A 148 1.97 12.96 3.06
C ALA A 148 3.12 13.04 2.04
N SER A 149 3.18 14.13 1.29
CA SER A 149 4.28 14.44 0.38
C SER A 149 5.60 14.41 1.15
N GLY A 150 6.63 13.80 0.55
CA GLY A 150 7.93 13.64 1.19
C GLY A 150 8.04 12.48 2.21
N CYS A 151 6.92 11.94 2.72
CA CYS A 151 6.92 10.75 3.59
C CYS A 151 6.78 9.43 2.82
N THR A 152 6.65 9.50 1.50
CA THR A 152 6.62 8.35 0.59
C THR A 152 8.02 8.07 0.04
N ALA A 153 8.35 6.79 -0.16
CA ALA A 153 9.60 6.42 -0.83
C ALA A 153 9.57 6.93 -2.28
N LYS A 154 10.68 7.53 -2.71
CA LYS A 154 10.88 7.82 -4.14
C LYS A 154 10.81 6.50 -4.91
N GLY A 155 10.01 6.46 -5.99
CA GLY A 155 9.97 5.33 -6.90
C GLY A 155 11.39 5.05 -7.44
N ARG A 156 11.73 3.78 -7.65
CA ARG A 156 12.94 3.47 -8.42
C ARG A 156 12.78 4.07 -9.81
N LYS A 157 13.84 4.71 -10.34
CA LYS A 157 13.87 5.12 -11.73
C LYS A 157 13.61 3.88 -12.60
N THR A 158 12.66 3.97 -13.50
CA THR A 158 12.41 2.99 -14.54
C THR A 158 13.74 2.78 -15.29
N GLY A 159 14.22 1.55 -15.41
CA GLY A 159 15.45 1.27 -16.17
C GLY A 159 16.64 0.77 -15.35
N THR A 160 16.53 0.53 -14.06
CA THR A 160 17.61 -0.11 -13.27
C THR A 160 17.76 -1.62 -13.54
N GLY A 161 17.51 -2.08 -14.76
CA GLY A 161 17.74 -3.42 -15.27
C GLY A 161 17.47 -4.55 -14.26
N GLY A 162 16.44 -5.34 -14.49
CA GLY A 162 16.17 -6.54 -13.69
C GLY A 162 15.07 -7.35 -14.36
N ARG A 163 15.26 -8.67 -14.39
CA ARG A 163 14.27 -9.58 -14.93
C ARG A 163 13.06 -9.63 -13.99
N MET A 164 11.85 -9.63 -14.52
CA MET A 164 10.61 -9.65 -13.74
C MET A 164 9.73 -10.79 -14.20
N VAL A 165 9.11 -11.48 -13.26
CA VAL A 165 8.00 -12.40 -13.54
C VAL A 165 6.73 -11.58 -13.59
N LYS A 166 6.15 -11.44 -14.78
CA LYS A 166 4.90 -10.71 -15.02
C LYS A 166 3.75 -11.71 -15.16
N LEU A 167 2.66 -11.46 -14.47
CA LEU A 167 1.54 -12.38 -14.38
C LEU A 167 0.21 -11.63 -14.50
N MET A 168 -0.69 -12.17 -15.31
CA MET A 168 -2.10 -11.82 -15.29
C MET A 168 -2.79 -12.79 -14.34
N VAL A 169 -3.46 -12.28 -13.32
CA VAL A 169 -4.08 -13.07 -12.25
C VAL A 169 -5.52 -12.62 -12.06
N ALA A 170 -6.42 -13.59 -11.90
CA ALA A 170 -7.79 -13.30 -11.46
C ALA A 170 -8.15 -14.13 -10.24
N ILE A 171 -8.94 -13.51 -9.36
CA ILE A 171 -9.51 -14.14 -8.16
C ILE A 171 -11.03 -14.03 -8.19
N SER A 172 -11.72 -15.03 -7.64
CA SER A 172 -13.17 -15.06 -7.51
C SER A 172 -13.58 -15.47 -6.11
N PHE A 173 -14.67 -14.90 -5.63
CA PHE A 173 -15.26 -15.29 -4.35
C PHE A 173 -15.79 -16.74 -4.42
N GLY A 174 -15.43 -17.57 -3.47
CA GLY A 174 -15.81 -18.99 -3.42
C GLY A 174 -15.02 -19.91 -4.33
N LYS A 175 -14.20 -19.37 -5.26
CA LYS A 175 -13.45 -20.20 -6.24
C LYS A 175 -11.92 -20.01 -6.11
N GLY A 176 -11.46 -18.98 -5.37
CA GLY A 176 -10.05 -18.75 -5.19
C GLY A 176 -9.38 -18.09 -6.41
N VAL A 177 -8.20 -18.57 -6.79
CA VAL A 177 -7.47 -18.09 -7.99
C VAL A 177 -8.05 -18.74 -9.23
N VAL A 178 -8.67 -17.96 -10.10
CA VAL A 178 -9.32 -18.42 -11.35
C VAL A 178 -8.29 -18.61 -12.47
N ILE A 179 -7.35 -17.66 -12.60
CA ILE A 179 -6.28 -17.72 -13.60
C ILE A 179 -4.98 -17.14 -13.03
N CYS A 180 -3.85 -17.71 -13.47
CA CYS A 180 -2.51 -17.20 -13.20
C CYS A 180 -1.64 -17.50 -14.42
N LYS A 181 -1.55 -16.56 -15.36
CA LYS A 181 -0.87 -16.72 -16.67
C LYS A 181 0.27 -15.72 -16.81
N THR A 182 1.45 -16.17 -17.23
CA THR A 182 2.59 -15.29 -17.48
C THR A 182 2.41 -14.52 -18.79
N TYR A 183 2.97 -13.30 -18.84
CA TYR A 183 3.04 -12.52 -20.07
C TYR A 183 4.39 -11.78 -20.17
N GLU A 184 4.80 -11.43 -21.37
CA GLU A 184 6.02 -10.65 -21.58
C GLU A 184 5.74 -9.15 -21.62
N LYS A 185 4.75 -8.74 -22.39
CA LYS A 185 4.37 -7.33 -22.57
C LYS A 185 2.86 -7.20 -22.48
N LEU A 186 2.38 -6.28 -21.64
CA LEU A 186 0.98 -5.92 -21.55
C LEU A 186 0.73 -4.73 -22.48
N ASP A 187 0.08 -5.00 -23.59
CA ASP A 187 -0.46 -4.00 -24.51
C ASP A 187 -1.88 -4.37 -24.92
N GLY A 188 -2.52 -3.49 -25.73
CA GLY A 188 -3.91 -3.68 -26.14
C GLY A 188 -4.14 -4.94 -26.98
N ARG A 189 -3.16 -5.35 -27.78
CA ARG A 189 -3.25 -6.58 -28.58
C ARG A 189 -3.18 -7.82 -27.70
N TYR A 190 -2.17 -7.88 -26.81
CA TYR A 190 -2.07 -8.98 -25.86
C TYR A 190 -3.34 -9.13 -25.01
N PHE A 191 -3.85 -7.99 -24.51
CA PHE A 191 -5.02 -8.05 -23.63
C PHE A 191 -6.29 -8.46 -24.36
N ALA A 192 -6.47 -8.04 -25.61
CA ALA A 192 -7.58 -8.50 -26.45
C ALA A 192 -7.51 -10.02 -26.69
N GLY A 193 -6.33 -10.54 -27.07
CA GLY A 193 -6.12 -11.99 -27.22
C GLY A 193 -6.31 -12.75 -25.91
N PHE A 194 -5.85 -12.18 -24.77
CA PHE A 194 -6.09 -12.77 -23.46
C PHE A 194 -7.58 -12.92 -23.13
N ILE A 195 -8.41 -11.91 -23.48
CA ILE A 195 -9.86 -11.98 -23.33
C ILE A 195 -10.43 -13.11 -24.19
N ASP A 196 -10.12 -13.10 -25.49
CA ASP A 196 -10.66 -14.09 -26.43
C ASP A 196 -10.29 -15.54 -26.04
N GLU A 197 -9.09 -15.76 -25.53
CA GLU A 197 -8.61 -17.09 -25.15
C GLU A 197 -9.09 -17.59 -23.77
N ASN A 198 -9.34 -16.69 -22.81
CA ASN A 198 -9.45 -17.11 -21.42
C ASN A 198 -10.78 -16.74 -20.75
N PHE A 199 -11.50 -15.71 -21.20
CA PHE A 199 -12.65 -15.19 -20.45
C PHE A 199 -13.80 -16.20 -20.37
N GLU A 200 -14.03 -16.98 -21.42
CA GLU A 200 -15.08 -18.02 -21.39
C GLU A 200 -14.83 -19.03 -20.28
N SER A 201 -13.63 -19.59 -20.23
CA SER A 201 -13.25 -20.54 -19.17
C SER A 201 -13.24 -19.88 -17.78
N MET A 202 -12.81 -18.62 -17.68
CA MET A 202 -12.82 -17.88 -16.41
C MET A 202 -14.23 -17.66 -15.88
N PHE A 203 -15.18 -17.30 -16.75
CA PHE A 203 -16.59 -17.16 -16.37
C PHE A 203 -17.20 -18.51 -15.97
N ALA A 204 -16.89 -19.59 -16.71
CA ALA A 204 -17.32 -20.94 -16.36
C ALA A 204 -16.80 -21.39 -14.97
N VAL A 205 -15.54 -21.13 -14.67
CA VAL A 205 -14.96 -21.42 -13.34
C VAL A 205 -15.57 -20.54 -12.24
N ALA A 206 -15.76 -19.26 -12.51
CA ALA A 206 -16.34 -18.33 -11.53
C ALA A 206 -17.80 -18.69 -11.19
N ASP A 207 -18.54 -19.25 -12.17
CA ASP A 207 -19.92 -19.72 -12.00
C ASP A 207 -20.81 -18.65 -11.31
N LYS A 208 -20.80 -17.45 -11.85
CA LYS A 208 -21.55 -16.29 -11.37
C LYS A 208 -22.50 -15.79 -12.45
N GLY A 209 -23.57 -15.15 -11.98
CA GLY A 209 -24.76 -14.77 -12.73
C GLY A 209 -24.60 -14.26 -14.17
N ALA A 210 -25.72 -14.19 -14.88
CA ALA A 210 -25.83 -13.95 -16.32
C ALA A 210 -25.17 -12.65 -16.84
N LEU A 211 -24.91 -11.67 -15.96
CA LEU A 211 -24.35 -10.36 -16.35
C LEU A 211 -22.88 -10.41 -16.75
N ARG A 212 -22.16 -11.51 -16.47
CA ARG A 212 -20.72 -11.66 -16.76
C ARG A 212 -19.93 -10.41 -16.32
N LEU A 213 -20.25 -9.94 -15.10
CA LEU A 213 -19.64 -8.73 -14.51
C LEU A 213 -18.27 -9.07 -13.95
N TRP A 214 -17.28 -8.25 -14.24
CA TRP A 214 -15.92 -8.41 -13.73
C TRP A 214 -15.26 -7.06 -13.40
N VAL A 215 -14.20 -7.08 -12.62
CA VAL A 215 -13.53 -5.87 -12.08
C VAL A 215 -12.08 -5.81 -12.53
N GLN A 216 -11.66 -4.64 -12.98
CA GLN A 216 -10.25 -4.28 -13.15
C GLN A 216 -9.99 -2.80 -12.84
N ASP A 217 -8.72 -2.44 -12.79
CA ASP A 217 -8.26 -1.06 -12.67
C ASP A 217 -8.30 -0.33 -14.03
N GLY A 218 -7.81 0.90 -14.04
CA GLY A 218 -7.88 1.77 -15.21
C GLY A 218 -6.64 1.74 -16.12
N ASP A 219 -5.88 0.64 -16.21
CA ASP A 219 -4.69 0.57 -17.07
C ASP A 219 -5.03 0.88 -18.53
N PRO A 220 -4.28 1.79 -19.22
CA PRO A 220 -4.56 2.17 -20.60
C PRO A 220 -4.53 1.00 -21.60
N SER A 221 -3.62 0.04 -21.44
CA SER A 221 -3.51 -1.13 -22.32
C SER A 221 -4.76 -2.01 -22.27
N GLN A 222 -5.33 -2.16 -21.08
CA GLN A 222 -6.55 -2.91 -20.84
C GLN A 222 -7.82 -2.16 -21.28
N ASN A 223 -7.71 -0.86 -21.55
CA ASN A 223 -8.82 -0.02 -22.01
C ASN A 223 -8.69 0.41 -23.49
N SER A 224 -7.85 -0.27 -24.27
CA SER A 224 -7.69 -0.02 -25.71
C SER A 224 -8.96 -0.31 -26.51
N ALA A 225 -9.04 0.20 -27.75
CA ALA A 225 -10.16 -0.11 -28.63
C ALA A 225 -10.26 -1.62 -28.91
N MET A 226 -9.11 -2.29 -29.09
CA MET A 226 -9.05 -3.74 -29.29
C MET A 226 -9.57 -4.53 -28.08
N ALA A 227 -9.20 -4.13 -26.87
CA ALA A 227 -9.68 -4.74 -25.64
C ALA A 227 -11.21 -4.56 -25.49
N ARG A 228 -11.74 -3.37 -25.80
CA ARG A 228 -13.20 -3.14 -25.77
C ARG A 228 -13.94 -4.00 -26.79
N ALA A 229 -13.41 -4.16 -28.00
CA ALA A 229 -14.02 -5.03 -29.02
C ALA A 229 -14.03 -6.50 -28.55
N ALA A 230 -12.94 -6.98 -27.92
CA ALA A 230 -12.88 -8.31 -27.34
C ALA A 230 -13.90 -8.50 -26.19
N MET A 231 -14.06 -7.50 -25.32
CA MET A 231 -15.11 -7.55 -24.27
C MET A 231 -16.53 -7.65 -24.83
N VAL A 232 -16.80 -6.96 -25.95
CA VAL A 232 -18.10 -7.06 -26.64
C VAL A 232 -18.30 -8.48 -27.17
N ARG A 233 -17.29 -9.09 -27.82
CA ARG A 233 -17.35 -10.48 -28.28
C ARG A 233 -17.56 -11.48 -27.13
N ALA A 234 -16.87 -11.25 -26.01
CA ALA A 234 -17.03 -12.07 -24.81
C ALA A 234 -18.35 -11.83 -24.05
N ASN A 235 -19.20 -10.93 -24.53
CA ASN A 235 -20.48 -10.55 -23.90
C ASN A 235 -20.34 -10.31 -22.40
N CYS A 236 -19.36 -9.47 -21.99
CA CYS A 236 -19.06 -9.23 -20.60
C CYS A 236 -19.07 -7.73 -20.24
N GLN A 237 -19.33 -7.44 -18.97
CA GLN A 237 -19.42 -6.07 -18.45
C GLN A 237 -18.27 -5.78 -17.50
N LEU A 238 -17.55 -4.70 -17.80
CA LEU A 238 -16.46 -4.21 -16.95
C LEU A 238 -16.97 -3.22 -15.90
N LEU A 239 -16.80 -3.56 -14.63
CA LEU A 239 -16.88 -2.61 -13.52
C LEU A 239 -15.50 -1.97 -13.29
N LYS A 240 -15.32 -0.79 -13.87
CA LYS A 240 -14.04 -0.07 -13.82
C LYS A 240 -13.83 0.66 -12.50
N ILE A 241 -12.76 0.32 -11.81
CA ILE A 241 -12.34 1.02 -10.59
C ILE A 241 -11.69 2.37 -10.96
N PRO A 242 -11.84 3.44 -10.13
CA PRO A 242 -11.17 4.70 -10.37
C PRO A 242 -9.65 4.54 -10.39
N ALA A 243 -8.99 5.25 -11.30
CA ALA A 243 -7.53 5.24 -11.38
C ALA A 243 -6.88 5.58 -10.03
N ARG A 244 -5.69 5.03 -9.79
CA ARG A 244 -4.91 5.20 -8.55
C ARG A 244 -5.64 4.73 -7.29
N SER A 245 -6.48 3.73 -7.41
CA SER A 245 -7.30 3.19 -6.32
C SER A 245 -7.02 1.70 -6.02
N PRO A 246 -5.76 1.30 -5.77
CA PRO A 246 -5.44 -0.09 -5.44
C PRO A 246 -6.11 -0.59 -4.16
N ASP A 247 -6.51 0.32 -3.28
CA ASP A 247 -7.28 0.02 -2.07
C ASP A 247 -8.76 -0.35 -2.35
N LEU A 248 -9.25 -0.08 -3.57
CA LEU A 248 -10.54 -0.53 -4.08
C LEU A 248 -10.44 -1.76 -4.99
N ASN A 249 -9.24 -2.33 -5.16
CA ASN A 249 -9.03 -3.59 -5.86
C ASN A 249 -8.60 -4.68 -4.87
N PRO A 250 -9.44 -5.68 -4.56
CA PRO A 250 -9.11 -6.69 -3.57
C PRO A 250 -7.90 -7.55 -3.98
N ILE A 251 -7.64 -7.74 -5.28
CA ILE A 251 -6.51 -8.54 -5.77
C ILE A 251 -5.16 -7.93 -5.37
N GLU A 252 -5.07 -6.62 -5.20
CA GLU A 252 -3.84 -5.94 -4.75
C GLU A 252 -3.43 -6.35 -3.32
N ASN A 253 -4.41 -6.70 -2.49
CA ASN A 253 -4.14 -7.26 -1.16
C ASN A 253 -3.53 -8.67 -1.30
N ILE A 254 -4.02 -9.46 -2.25
CA ILE A 254 -3.48 -10.80 -2.54
C ILE A 254 -2.03 -10.68 -3.05
N PHE A 255 -1.74 -9.75 -3.97
CA PHE A 255 -0.36 -9.51 -4.44
C PHE A 255 0.59 -9.10 -3.31
N LYS A 256 0.09 -8.33 -2.34
CA LYS A 256 0.88 -8.00 -1.16
C LYS A 256 1.15 -9.23 -0.29
N LEU A 257 0.14 -10.08 -0.05
CA LEU A 257 0.30 -11.33 0.72
C LEU A 257 1.29 -12.26 0.04
N VAL A 258 1.22 -12.42 -1.30
CA VAL A 258 2.20 -13.19 -2.08
C VAL A 258 3.61 -12.62 -1.91
N SER A 259 3.78 -11.30 -2.01
CA SER A 259 5.08 -10.66 -1.81
C SER A 259 5.65 -10.89 -0.41
N ASP A 260 4.80 -10.84 0.61
CA ASP A 260 5.18 -11.10 2.01
C ASP A 260 5.50 -12.60 2.22
N ALA A 261 4.74 -13.52 1.59
CA ALA A 261 4.99 -14.96 1.62
C ALA A 261 6.31 -15.33 0.93
N LEU A 262 6.58 -14.81 -0.26
CA LEU A 262 7.85 -15.02 -0.97
C LEU A 262 9.05 -14.54 -0.16
N ARG A 263 8.90 -13.40 0.51
CA ARG A 263 9.92 -12.89 1.43
C ARG A 263 10.12 -13.81 2.63
N LYS A 264 9.05 -14.30 3.25
CA LYS A 264 9.11 -15.23 4.37
C LYS A 264 9.78 -16.53 3.96
N GLN A 265 9.41 -17.11 2.81
CA GLN A 265 10.04 -18.33 2.25
C GLN A 265 11.56 -18.13 2.07
N ALA A 266 11.98 -17.00 1.46
CA ALA A 266 13.39 -16.71 1.24
C ALA A 266 14.20 -16.69 2.57
N ILE A 267 13.61 -16.15 3.65
CA ILE A 267 14.23 -16.09 4.98
C ILE A 267 14.23 -17.46 5.65
N THR A 268 13.07 -18.14 5.70
CA THR A 268 12.90 -19.42 6.41
C THR A 268 13.71 -20.52 5.77
N SER A 269 13.70 -20.63 4.44
CA SER A 269 14.45 -21.63 3.67
C SER A 269 15.86 -21.16 3.30
N ARG A 270 16.31 -19.97 3.77
CA ARG A 270 17.64 -19.41 3.49
C ARG A 270 18.04 -19.46 2.01
N ILE A 271 17.14 -19.05 1.11
CA ILE A 271 17.37 -19.14 -0.34
C ILE A 271 18.43 -18.11 -0.74
N THR A 272 19.68 -18.53 -0.86
CA THR A 272 20.81 -17.69 -1.25
C THR A 272 21.02 -17.62 -2.75
N THR A 273 20.57 -18.64 -3.49
CA THR A 273 20.68 -18.69 -4.94
C THR A 273 19.42 -19.31 -5.53
N GLU A 274 18.87 -18.67 -6.57
CA GLU A 274 17.68 -19.13 -7.27
C GLU A 274 17.79 -18.74 -8.75
N THR A 275 17.47 -19.65 -9.66
CA THR A 275 17.35 -19.33 -11.08
C THR A 275 16.04 -18.58 -11.37
N TYR A 276 15.94 -17.97 -12.54
CA TYR A 276 14.71 -17.28 -12.94
C TYR A 276 13.52 -18.24 -13.02
N GLU A 277 13.71 -19.45 -13.55
CA GLU A 277 12.63 -20.44 -13.69
C GLU A 277 12.20 -20.99 -12.31
N GLN A 278 13.13 -21.20 -11.39
CA GLN A 278 12.81 -21.56 -10.00
C GLN A 278 12.00 -20.44 -9.32
N PHE A 279 12.42 -19.17 -9.48
CA PHE A 279 11.69 -18.02 -8.94
C PHE A 279 10.29 -17.92 -9.55
N LYS A 280 10.16 -18.07 -10.87
CA LYS A 280 8.87 -18.05 -11.58
C LYS A 280 7.94 -19.15 -11.06
N ALA A 281 8.43 -20.37 -10.93
CA ALA A 281 7.67 -21.50 -10.39
C ALA A 281 7.21 -21.22 -8.95
N ARG A 282 8.11 -20.69 -8.11
CA ARG A 282 7.82 -20.33 -6.71
C ARG A 282 6.77 -19.24 -6.61
N VAL A 283 6.83 -18.19 -7.46
CA VAL A 283 5.82 -17.13 -7.51
C VAL A 283 4.45 -17.73 -7.87
N ILE A 284 4.36 -18.52 -8.94
CA ILE A 284 3.10 -19.14 -9.39
C ILE A 284 2.53 -20.06 -8.32
N SER A 285 3.36 -20.93 -7.73
CA SER A 285 2.95 -21.81 -6.64
C SER A 285 2.44 -21.02 -5.44
N THR A 286 3.13 -19.93 -5.04
CA THR A 286 2.72 -19.09 -3.92
C THR A 286 1.38 -18.41 -4.20
N ILE A 287 1.11 -17.94 -5.42
CA ILE A 287 -0.19 -17.37 -5.79
C ILE A 287 -1.29 -18.44 -5.67
N LYS A 288 -1.07 -19.60 -6.25
CA LYS A 288 -2.05 -20.71 -6.25
C LYS A 288 -2.32 -21.29 -4.85
N SER A 289 -1.36 -21.17 -3.92
CA SER A 289 -1.49 -21.65 -2.54
C SER A 289 -2.21 -20.67 -1.60
N ILE A 290 -2.64 -19.49 -2.05
CA ILE A 290 -3.42 -18.56 -1.20
C ILE A 290 -4.75 -19.24 -0.84
N PRO A 291 -5.07 -19.41 0.47
CA PRO A 291 -6.32 -20.03 0.88
C PRO A 291 -7.55 -19.27 0.38
N ILE A 292 -8.56 -20.01 -0.02
CA ILE A 292 -9.83 -19.48 -0.53
C ILE A 292 -10.50 -18.54 0.48
N GLU A 293 -10.41 -18.86 1.77
CA GLU A 293 -10.99 -18.07 2.87
C GLU A 293 -10.31 -16.69 2.98
N VAL A 294 -9.03 -16.58 2.64
CA VAL A 294 -8.30 -15.31 2.61
C VAL A 294 -8.79 -14.45 1.45
N ILE A 295 -8.97 -15.06 0.28
CA ILE A 295 -9.51 -14.40 -0.92
C ILE A 295 -10.94 -13.93 -0.62
N ASN A 296 -11.78 -14.80 -0.08
CA ASN A 296 -13.18 -14.50 0.26
C ASN A 296 -13.29 -13.32 1.23
N ARG A 297 -12.53 -13.34 2.33
CA ARG A 297 -12.51 -12.21 3.29
C ARG A 297 -12.05 -10.91 2.64
N THR A 298 -11.10 -10.99 1.74
CA THR A 298 -10.58 -9.82 1.03
C THR A 298 -11.63 -9.22 0.11
N ILE A 299 -12.35 -10.06 -0.65
CA ILE A 299 -13.43 -9.63 -1.55
C ILE A 299 -14.63 -9.13 -0.73
N ALA A 300 -15.06 -9.85 0.31
CA ALA A 300 -16.18 -9.45 1.16
C ALA A 300 -15.95 -8.07 1.83
N SER A 301 -14.70 -7.67 2.06
CA SER A 301 -14.39 -6.35 2.61
C SER A 301 -14.74 -5.18 1.69
N MET A 302 -15.09 -5.43 0.41
CA MET A 302 -15.33 -4.37 -0.58
C MET A 302 -16.54 -3.49 -0.24
N ALA A 303 -17.61 -4.05 0.30
CA ALA A 303 -18.77 -3.28 0.75
C ALA A 303 -18.35 -2.24 1.81
N ASN A 304 -17.60 -2.66 2.82
CA ASN A 304 -17.08 -1.76 3.85
C ASN A 304 -16.08 -0.73 3.30
N ARG A 305 -15.27 -1.11 2.29
CA ARG A 305 -14.33 -0.16 1.64
C ARG A 305 -15.08 0.96 0.94
N VAL A 306 -16.18 0.66 0.26
CA VAL A 306 -17.03 1.66 -0.38
C VAL A 306 -17.56 2.66 0.64
N ASP A 307 -18.12 2.20 1.76
CA ASP A 307 -18.60 3.06 2.84
C ASP A 307 -17.48 3.91 3.45
N GLU A 308 -16.31 3.31 3.68
CA GLU A 308 -15.16 4.06 4.20
C GLU A 308 -14.66 5.15 3.23
N VAL A 309 -14.66 4.90 1.92
CA VAL A 309 -14.30 5.94 0.93
C VAL A 309 -15.25 7.14 1.02
N ILE A 310 -16.54 6.90 1.20
CA ILE A 310 -17.53 7.97 1.38
C ILE A 310 -17.24 8.75 2.66
N LYS A 311 -17.10 8.05 3.80
CA LYS A 311 -16.78 8.64 5.12
C LYS A 311 -15.51 9.46 5.10
N ARG A 312 -14.45 8.98 4.44
CA ARG A 312 -13.13 9.62 4.32
C ARG A 312 -13.05 10.60 3.14
N LYS A 313 -14.16 11.03 2.59
CA LYS A 313 -14.21 12.02 1.50
C LYS A 313 -13.29 11.67 0.30
N GLY A 314 -13.16 10.39 -0.03
CA GLY A 314 -12.36 9.88 -1.14
C GLY A 314 -10.90 9.55 -0.78
N GLU A 315 -10.44 9.78 0.43
CA GLU A 315 -9.08 9.45 0.84
C GLU A 315 -8.78 7.95 0.76
N ARG A 316 -7.48 7.60 0.72
CA ARG A 316 -7.04 6.20 0.70
C ARG A 316 -7.42 5.47 1.97
N LEU A 317 -7.82 4.23 1.78
CA LEU A 317 -8.10 3.30 2.85
C LEU A 317 -6.82 2.62 3.36
N ARG A 318 -6.88 2.07 4.55
CA ARG A 318 -5.79 1.32 5.18
C ARG A 318 -6.06 -0.19 5.08
N TYR A 319 -5.99 -0.70 3.85
CA TYR A 319 -6.10 -2.13 3.57
C TYR A 319 -4.79 -2.66 3.01
#